data_35f89e77167b39f86e572f6ba75bf909
#
_entry.id   35f89e77167b39f86e572f6ba75bf909
#
_cell.length_a   1.000
_cell.length_b   1.000
_cell.length_c   1.000
_cell.angle_alpha   90.00
_cell.angle_beta   90.00
_cell.angle_gamma   90.00
#
_symmetry.space_group_name_H-M   'P 1'
#
loop_
_entity.id
_entity.type
_entity.pdbx_description
1 polymer ?
#
loop_
_entity_poly.entity_id
_entity_poly.type
_entity_poly.pdbx_seq_one_letter_code
_entity_poly.pdbx_strand_id
1 'polypeptide(L)'
;MVTVSYRVCVYAICKNESQFADRFMDSMSEADDICVLDTGSTDDTAEKLRAHGAHVEQKLISPWRFDVARNESLRLIPKEADICCCIDLDEQFRPGWRKALEAAWQPDTTRARYRYTWSFLSDGREGCVFWADKIHKNGCYRWVNPVHEVLQYVVEGGEHFVDAEGVQLDHHPDPEKSRGQYLPLLELAVREDPQNDRNRHYLGREYLFRGEWAKAIETLCGHLAMPQAVWRDERCASMRYIARCLRHLGREDEAALWLHRAIAEAPHLREPYLEFADLLYRQKDWCGVIFMVNRALMITERPRTYICEPFAWGSFPYDLLSIAYFHLGQWESALKNAEKALELAPDDTRLQENCALLAQKLQEESRI
;
A
#
# COMPACT_ATOMS: atom_id res chain seq x y z
N MET A 1 27.37 -25.20 -13.67
CA MET A 1 26.67 -23.99 -14.09
C MET A 1 27.56 -22.84 -13.65
N VAL A 2 27.95 -21.97 -14.56
CA VAL A 2 28.66 -20.72 -14.19
C VAL A 2 27.61 -19.85 -13.47
N THR A 3 27.77 -19.62 -12.19
CA THR A 3 26.99 -18.63 -11.46
C THR A 3 27.38 -17.27 -12.03
N VAL A 4 26.46 -16.66 -12.75
CA VAL A 4 26.62 -15.27 -13.17
C VAL A 4 26.51 -14.43 -11.89
N SER A 5 27.58 -13.72 -11.55
CA SER A 5 27.55 -12.75 -10.44
C SER A 5 27.19 -11.39 -11.01
N TYR A 6 26.09 -10.82 -10.58
CA TYR A 6 25.68 -9.47 -10.95
C TYR A 6 26.26 -8.46 -9.96
N ARG A 7 26.61 -7.27 -10.41
CA ARG A 7 26.91 -6.14 -9.52
C ARG A 7 25.63 -5.40 -9.18
N VAL A 8 25.27 -5.36 -7.90
CA VAL A 8 24.02 -4.79 -7.42
C VAL A 8 24.31 -3.50 -6.65
N CYS A 9 23.68 -2.40 -7.09
CA CYS A 9 23.74 -1.10 -6.43
C CYS A 9 22.39 -0.75 -5.79
N VAL A 10 22.39 -0.48 -4.49
CA VAL A 10 21.25 0.15 -3.81
C VAL A 10 21.39 1.66 -3.93
N TYR A 11 20.32 2.37 -4.27
CA TYR A 11 20.31 3.80 -4.32
C TYR A 11 19.09 4.42 -3.65
N ALA A 12 19.27 5.56 -3.02
CA ALA A 12 18.27 6.23 -2.21
C ALA A 12 18.30 7.75 -2.37
N ILE A 13 17.23 8.38 -1.94
CA ILE A 13 17.21 9.81 -1.60
C ILE A 13 16.90 9.94 -0.11
N CYS A 14 17.47 10.93 0.57
CA CYS A 14 17.17 11.16 1.98
C CYS A 14 17.07 12.64 2.34
N LYS A 15 16.43 12.93 3.47
CA LYS A 15 16.45 14.22 4.14
C LYS A 15 15.99 14.07 5.59
N ASN A 16 16.91 14.37 6.54
CA ASN A 16 16.64 14.30 7.99
C ASN A 16 16.08 12.93 8.42
N GLU A 17 16.84 11.88 8.16
CA GLU A 17 16.46 10.49 8.40
C GLU A 17 17.54 9.73 9.22
N SER A 18 18.26 10.46 10.05
CA SER A 18 19.35 9.94 10.87
C SER A 18 18.97 8.72 11.72
N GLN A 19 17.72 8.66 12.22
CA GLN A 19 17.20 7.52 12.98
C GLN A 19 17.13 6.21 12.20
N PHE A 20 17.12 6.27 10.87
CA PHE A 20 17.02 5.10 10.00
C PHE A 20 18.36 4.65 9.42
N ALA A 21 19.38 5.54 9.42
CA ALA A 21 20.63 5.34 8.70
C ALA A 21 21.32 4.02 9.05
N ASP A 22 21.49 3.72 10.34
CA ASP A 22 22.22 2.52 10.79
C ASP A 22 21.51 1.23 10.32
N ARG A 23 20.20 1.09 10.60
CA ARG A 23 19.44 -0.10 10.22
C ARG A 23 19.29 -0.26 8.69
N PHE A 24 19.21 0.86 7.96
CA PHE A 24 19.21 0.86 6.50
C PHE A 24 20.52 0.24 5.99
N MET A 25 21.67 0.78 6.42
CA MET A 25 22.98 0.30 6.00
C MET A 25 23.20 -1.17 6.35
N ASP A 26 22.79 -1.60 7.55
CA ASP A 26 22.88 -3.00 7.95
C ASP A 26 22.08 -3.92 7.01
N SER A 27 20.85 -3.54 6.68
CA SER A 27 19.97 -4.34 5.81
C SER A 27 20.41 -4.35 4.34
N MET A 28 21.12 -3.30 3.89
CA MET A 28 21.66 -3.18 2.52
C MET A 28 23.06 -3.77 2.37
N SER A 29 23.65 -4.35 3.42
CA SER A 29 25.04 -4.86 3.45
C SER A 29 25.34 -5.97 2.45
N GLU A 30 24.34 -6.62 1.85
CA GLU A 30 24.50 -7.59 0.76
C GLU A 30 24.71 -6.93 -0.62
N ALA A 31 24.54 -5.61 -0.76
CA ALA A 31 24.81 -4.88 -2.01
C ALA A 31 26.32 -4.66 -2.24
N ASP A 32 26.73 -4.52 -3.51
CA ASP A 32 28.09 -4.16 -3.84
C ASP A 32 28.36 -2.66 -3.66
N ASP A 33 27.36 -1.83 -3.95
CA ASP A 33 27.45 -0.38 -3.84
C ASP A 33 26.17 0.15 -3.17
N ILE A 34 26.33 1.20 -2.35
CA ILE A 34 25.22 1.96 -1.76
C ILE A 34 25.43 3.43 -2.06
N CYS A 35 24.53 4.03 -2.84
CA CYS A 35 24.59 5.41 -3.29
C CYS A 35 23.40 6.21 -2.76
N VAL A 36 23.63 7.31 -2.06
CA VAL A 36 22.55 8.11 -1.46
C VAL A 36 22.67 9.57 -1.88
N LEU A 37 21.59 10.13 -2.38
CA LEU A 37 21.45 11.56 -2.60
C LEU A 37 20.81 12.21 -1.38
N ASP A 38 21.57 12.95 -0.61
CA ASP A 38 21.06 13.78 0.46
C ASP A 38 20.50 15.10 -0.11
N THR A 39 19.21 15.30 0.05
CA THR A 39 18.50 16.45 -0.52
C THR A 39 18.45 17.67 0.41
N GLY A 40 19.37 17.74 1.36
CA GLY A 40 19.57 18.85 2.28
C GLY A 40 19.19 18.52 3.71
N SER A 41 19.75 17.45 4.26
CA SER A 41 19.67 17.14 5.70
C SER A 41 20.39 18.21 6.52
N THR A 42 19.87 18.46 7.71
CA THR A 42 20.41 19.35 8.72
C THR A 42 20.82 18.62 9.99
N ASP A 43 20.53 17.33 10.05
CA ASP A 43 20.95 16.37 11.07
C ASP A 43 22.19 15.57 10.61
N ASP A 44 22.59 14.55 11.37
CA ASP A 44 23.76 13.72 11.10
C ASP A 44 23.50 12.56 10.11
N THR A 45 22.41 12.61 9.33
CA THR A 45 22.06 11.57 8.33
C THR A 45 23.23 11.27 7.39
N ALA A 46 23.79 12.31 6.74
CA ALA A 46 24.82 12.12 5.74
C ALA A 46 26.13 11.60 6.35
N GLU A 47 26.50 12.06 7.55
CA GLU A 47 27.68 11.60 8.29
C GLU A 47 27.59 10.13 8.64
N LYS A 48 26.43 9.67 9.16
CA LYS A 48 26.21 8.26 9.49
C LYS A 48 26.29 7.37 8.27
N LEU A 49 25.61 7.71 7.19
CA LEU A 49 25.65 6.94 5.94
C LEU A 49 27.06 6.78 5.42
N ARG A 50 27.88 7.87 5.41
CA ARG A 50 29.30 7.82 5.00
C ARG A 50 30.14 6.95 5.95
N ALA A 51 29.89 7.03 7.25
CA ALA A 51 30.61 6.22 8.24
C ALA A 51 30.40 4.73 8.04
N HIS A 52 29.24 4.33 7.52
CA HIS A 52 28.92 2.95 7.12
C HIS A 52 29.39 2.58 5.70
N GLY A 53 30.02 3.50 4.96
CA GLY A 53 30.61 3.23 3.66
C GLY A 53 29.73 3.57 2.45
N ALA A 54 28.58 4.23 2.64
CA ALA A 54 27.77 4.70 1.52
C ALA A 54 28.46 5.85 0.76
N HIS A 55 28.31 5.86 -0.57
CA HIS A 55 28.61 7.03 -1.38
C HIS A 55 27.49 8.05 -1.25
N VAL A 56 27.74 9.18 -0.58
CA VAL A 56 26.72 10.20 -0.31
C VAL A 56 27.09 11.52 -0.97
N GLU A 57 26.26 11.95 -1.92
CA GLU A 57 26.28 13.31 -2.48
C GLU A 57 25.18 14.18 -1.88
N GLN A 58 25.45 15.48 -1.74
CA GLN A 58 24.47 16.44 -1.25
C GLN A 58 24.04 17.38 -2.36
N LYS A 59 22.73 17.47 -2.62
CA LYS A 59 22.18 18.36 -3.64
C LYS A 59 20.76 18.78 -3.28
N LEU A 60 20.57 20.10 -3.12
CA LEU A 60 19.22 20.67 -2.96
C LEU A 60 18.42 20.56 -4.26
N ILE A 61 17.19 20.09 -4.13
CA ILE A 61 16.22 20.04 -5.23
C ILE A 61 15.19 21.15 -5.02
N SER A 62 15.17 22.12 -5.95
CA SER A 62 14.25 23.26 -5.88
C SER A 62 13.74 23.63 -7.27
N PRO A 63 12.40 23.73 -7.49
CA PRO A 63 11.36 23.30 -6.56
C PRO A 63 11.42 21.79 -6.27
N TRP A 64 10.91 21.39 -5.10
CA TRP A 64 10.92 19.97 -4.71
C TRP A 64 10.06 19.11 -5.63
N ARG A 65 10.64 18.00 -6.10
CA ARG A 65 9.97 16.95 -6.89
C ARG A 65 10.68 15.62 -6.63
N PHE A 66 9.93 14.58 -6.38
CA PHE A 66 10.49 13.25 -6.13
C PHE A 66 11.18 12.69 -7.38
N ASP A 67 10.56 12.78 -8.54
CA ASP A 67 11.14 12.28 -9.79
C ASP A 67 12.49 12.93 -10.13
N VAL A 68 12.63 14.24 -9.89
CA VAL A 68 13.89 14.94 -10.09
C VAL A 68 14.95 14.43 -9.10
N ALA A 69 14.60 14.31 -7.81
CA ALA A 69 15.51 13.79 -6.81
C ALA A 69 15.96 12.34 -7.12
N ARG A 70 15.01 11.47 -7.49
CA ARG A 70 15.31 10.08 -7.90
C ARG A 70 16.19 10.02 -9.16
N ASN A 71 15.95 10.86 -10.16
CA ASN A 71 16.78 10.90 -11.35
C ASN A 71 18.19 11.42 -11.06
N GLU A 72 18.34 12.35 -10.12
CA GLU A 72 19.68 12.76 -9.67
C GLU A 72 20.38 11.64 -8.90
N SER A 73 19.67 10.87 -8.07
CA SER A 73 20.27 9.71 -7.39
C SER A 73 20.67 8.59 -8.35
N LEU A 74 19.97 8.40 -9.48
CA LEU A 74 20.37 7.47 -10.53
C LEU A 74 21.75 7.76 -11.12
N ARG A 75 22.18 9.04 -11.12
CA ARG A 75 23.50 9.46 -11.65
C ARG A 75 24.66 9.03 -10.76
N LEU A 76 24.40 8.70 -9.50
CA LEU A 76 25.41 8.25 -8.55
C LEU A 76 25.76 6.77 -8.73
N ILE A 77 24.92 6.02 -9.43
CA ILE A 77 25.11 4.59 -9.63
C ILE A 77 26.34 4.33 -10.50
N PRO A 78 27.26 3.44 -10.08
CA PRO A 78 28.39 3.04 -10.90
C PRO A 78 27.93 2.47 -12.25
N LYS A 79 28.66 2.79 -13.32
CA LYS A 79 28.32 2.31 -14.68
C LYS A 79 28.38 0.78 -14.80
N GLU A 80 29.20 0.18 -13.96
CA GLU A 80 29.44 -1.26 -13.90
C GLU A 80 28.35 -2.02 -13.13
N ALA A 81 27.40 -1.32 -12.48
CA ALA A 81 26.28 -1.95 -11.82
C ALA A 81 25.32 -2.56 -12.87
N ASP A 82 24.90 -3.78 -12.66
CA ASP A 82 23.96 -4.50 -13.51
C ASP A 82 22.51 -4.24 -13.04
N ILE A 83 22.29 -4.36 -11.73
CA ILE A 83 20.99 -4.28 -11.07
C ILE A 83 20.97 -3.08 -10.10
N CYS A 84 19.93 -2.28 -10.18
CA CYS A 84 19.71 -1.11 -9.35
C CYS A 84 18.48 -1.30 -8.47
N CYS A 85 18.61 -1.13 -7.16
CA CYS A 85 17.53 -1.24 -6.18
C CYS A 85 17.25 0.16 -5.59
N CYS A 86 16.09 0.75 -5.90
CA CYS A 86 15.67 2.01 -5.30
C CYS A 86 14.96 1.74 -3.97
N ILE A 87 15.59 2.12 -2.86
CA ILE A 87 15.11 1.80 -1.51
C ILE A 87 15.14 3.07 -0.67
N ASP A 88 14.06 3.34 0.07
CA ASP A 88 14.00 4.47 0.98
C ASP A 88 14.65 4.13 2.34
N LEU A 89 15.15 5.13 3.10
CA LEU A 89 15.88 4.87 4.34
C LEU A 89 15.02 4.21 5.43
N ASP A 90 13.70 4.38 5.35
CA ASP A 90 12.74 3.73 6.25
C ASP A 90 12.31 2.32 5.78
N GLU A 91 12.96 1.79 4.74
CA GLU A 91 12.74 0.44 4.20
C GLU A 91 13.91 -0.49 4.55
N GLN A 92 13.63 -1.78 4.75
CA GLN A 92 14.62 -2.80 5.12
C GLN A 92 14.41 -4.08 4.30
N PHE A 93 15.44 -4.55 3.61
CA PHE A 93 15.44 -5.89 3.06
C PHE A 93 15.58 -6.95 4.17
N ARG A 94 14.87 -8.06 4.01
CA ARG A 94 15.13 -9.24 4.85
C ARG A 94 16.40 -9.97 4.39
N PRO A 95 17.18 -10.54 5.33
CA PRO A 95 18.43 -11.22 5.01
C PRO A 95 18.28 -12.28 3.90
N GLY A 96 19.29 -12.38 3.05
CA GLY A 96 19.31 -13.30 1.91
C GLY A 96 18.65 -12.78 0.64
N TRP A 97 18.23 -11.51 0.65
CA TRP A 97 17.57 -10.85 -0.48
C TRP A 97 18.43 -10.84 -1.76
N ARG A 98 19.75 -10.63 -1.62
CA ARG A 98 20.69 -10.60 -2.74
C ARG A 98 20.68 -11.95 -3.49
N LYS A 99 20.84 -13.05 -2.76
CA LYS A 99 20.82 -14.39 -3.34
C LYS A 99 19.49 -14.71 -4.01
N ALA A 100 18.39 -14.31 -3.42
CA ALA A 100 17.05 -14.50 -3.98
C ALA A 100 16.84 -13.67 -5.26
N LEU A 101 17.35 -12.44 -5.29
CA LEU A 101 17.30 -11.57 -6.46
C LEU A 101 18.12 -12.16 -7.62
N GLU A 102 19.37 -12.57 -7.37
CA GLU A 102 20.24 -13.16 -8.39
C GLU A 102 19.67 -14.48 -8.94
N ALA A 103 19.02 -15.28 -8.11
CA ALA A 103 18.37 -16.51 -8.53
C ALA A 103 17.16 -16.28 -9.46
N ALA A 104 16.46 -15.16 -9.29
CA ALA A 104 15.32 -14.79 -10.13
C ALA A 104 15.74 -14.05 -11.41
N TRP A 105 16.85 -13.31 -11.37
CA TRP A 105 17.30 -12.46 -12.46
C TRP A 105 17.80 -13.27 -13.65
N GLN A 106 17.29 -12.96 -14.85
CA GLN A 106 17.71 -13.57 -16.12
C GLN A 106 18.50 -12.55 -16.97
N PRO A 107 19.29 -12.96 -17.97
CA PRO A 107 20.08 -12.06 -18.80
C PRO A 107 19.28 -10.94 -19.50
N ASP A 108 18.03 -11.23 -19.86
CA ASP A 108 17.11 -10.31 -20.52
C ASP A 108 16.21 -9.55 -19.54
N THR A 109 16.27 -9.85 -18.25
CA THR A 109 15.47 -9.15 -17.24
C THR A 109 15.78 -7.66 -17.23
N THR A 110 14.74 -6.85 -17.26
CA THR A 110 14.86 -5.40 -17.13
C THR A 110 14.32 -4.89 -15.79
N ARG A 111 13.35 -5.62 -15.16
CA ARG A 111 12.71 -5.21 -13.92
C ARG A 111 12.29 -6.39 -13.09
N ALA A 112 12.40 -6.28 -11.77
CA ALA A 112 11.96 -7.31 -10.85
C ALA A 112 10.82 -6.81 -9.96
N ARG A 113 9.81 -7.66 -9.78
CA ARG A 113 8.78 -7.48 -8.76
C ARG A 113 9.16 -8.28 -7.53
N TYR A 114 8.92 -7.70 -6.36
CA TYR A 114 9.26 -8.29 -5.08
C TYR A 114 8.17 -8.04 -4.05
N ARG A 115 8.17 -8.85 -2.98
CA ARG A 115 7.20 -8.72 -1.91
C ARG A 115 7.52 -7.50 -1.05
N TYR A 116 6.53 -6.62 -0.87
CA TYR A 116 6.65 -5.39 -0.10
C TYR A 116 5.62 -5.33 1.00
N THR A 117 6.08 -5.28 2.25
CA THR A 117 5.24 -5.08 3.43
C THR A 117 5.17 -3.58 3.72
N TRP A 118 4.10 -2.93 3.24
CA TRP A 118 3.88 -1.50 3.41
C TRP A 118 3.59 -1.08 4.85
N SER A 119 2.91 -1.92 5.62
CA SER A 119 2.54 -1.61 7.00
C SER A 119 2.47 -2.86 7.84
N PHE A 120 2.65 -2.68 9.15
CA PHE A 120 2.44 -3.69 10.17
C PHE A 120 1.24 -3.30 11.04
N LEU A 121 0.57 -4.30 11.60
CA LEU A 121 -0.45 -4.12 12.62
C LEU A 121 0.21 -3.84 13.97
N SER A 122 -0.58 -3.41 14.96
CA SER A 122 -0.07 -3.11 16.31
C SER A 122 0.56 -4.31 17.03
N ASP A 123 0.17 -5.53 16.63
CA ASP A 123 0.70 -6.80 17.14
C ASP A 123 1.93 -7.31 16.35
N GLY A 124 2.47 -6.52 15.42
CA GLY A 124 3.63 -6.86 14.59
C GLY A 124 3.33 -7.73 13.39
N ARG A 125 2.09 -8.20 13.19
CA ARG A 125 1.70 -8.92 11.97
C ARG A 125 1.67 -7.98 10.78
N GLU A 126 1.91 -8.55 9.59
CA GLU A 126 1.87 -7.79 8.34
C GLU A 126 0.46 -7.28 8.04
N GLY A 127 0.35 -6.00 7.78
CA GLY A 127 -0.88 -5.32 7.40
C GLY A 127 -1.10 -5.31 5.89
N CYS A 128 -0.71 -4.23 5.23
CA CYS A 128 -0.79 -4.11 3.77
C CYS A 128 0.47 -4.70 3.12
N VAL A 129 0.28 -5.69 2.24
CA VAL A 129 1.37 -6.35 1.50
C VAL A 129 1.01 -6.38 0.03
N PHE A 130 1.96 -5.97 -0.82
CA PHE A 130 1.78 -6.00 -2.27
C PHE A 130 3.11 -6.24 -3.00
N TRP A 131 3.04 -6.40 -4.33
CA TRP A 131 4.21 -6.46 -5.18
C TRP A 131 4.69 -5.05 -5.52
N ALA A 132 5.93 -4.73 -5.14
CA ALA A 132 6.63 -3.53 -5.59
C ALA A 132 7.62 -3.89 -6.73
N ASP A 133 8.05 -2.89 -7.48
CA ASP A 133 8.81 -3.08 -8.72
C ASP A 133 9.90 -2.01 -8.92
N LYS A 134 10.52 -1.55 -7.82
CA LYS A 134 11.59 -0.55 -7.83
C LYS A 134 13.01 -1.15 -8.05
N ILE A 135 13.12 -2.43 -8.42
CA ILE A 135 14.39 -3.09 -8.77
C ILE A 135 14.47 -3.20 -10.29
N HIS A 136 15.54 -2.68 -10.88
CA HIS A 136 15.62 -2.53 -12.33
C HIS A 136 17.06 -2.65 -12.88
N LYS A 137 17.16 -2.90 -14.19
CA LYS A 137 18.43 -2.90 -14.92
C LYS A 137 18.98 -1.49 -15.04
N ASN A 138 20.29 -1.35 -14.85
CA ASN A 138 20.98 -0.06 -14.98
C ASN A 138 20.84 0.54 -16.39
N GLY A 139 20.65 1.85 -16.47
CA GLY A 139 20.58 2.61 -17.71
C GLY A 139 19.30 2.43 -18.54
N CYS A 140 18.33 1.62 -18.07
CA CYS A 140 17.10 1.33 -18.83
C CYS A 140 15.89 2.16 -18.41
N TYR A 141 15.99 2.92 -17.33
CA TYR A 141 14.84 3.60 -16.72
C TYR A 141 15.12 5.04 -16.33
N ARG A 142 14.05 5.81 -16.24
CA ARG A 142 14.00 7.11 -15.57
C ARG A 142 12.78 7.19 -14.67
N TRP A 143 12.83 8.00 -13.65
CA TRP A 143 11.70 8.33 -12.79
C TRP A 143 10.84 9.41 -13.41
N VAL A 144 9.54 9.27 -13.31
CA VAL A 144 8.53 10.23 -13.78
C VAL A 144 7.47 10.44 -12.71
N ASN A 145 6.78 11.55 -12.78
CA ASN A 145 5.79 12.09 -11.84
C ASN A 145 6.40 12.76 -10.61
N PRO A 146 5.97 13.98 -10.28
CA PRO A 146 6.51 14.77 -9.18
C PRO A 146 6.28 14.15 -7.80
N VAL A 147 5.30 13.24 -7.67
CA VAL A 147 4.98 12.44 -6.48
C VAL A 147 4.33 11.13 -6.90
N HIS A 148 4.41 10.09 -6.06
CA HIS A 148 4.05 8.72 -6.44
C HIS A 148 4.76 8.30 -7.74
N GLU A 149 6.02 8.68 -7.81
CA GLU A 149 6.89 8.49 -8.96
C GLU A 149 7.01 7.02 -9.34
N VAL A 150 7.15 6.79 -10.63
CA VAL A 150 7.29 5.45 -11.20
C VAL A 150 8.47 5.40 -12.15
N LEU A 151 9.05 4.20 -12.29
CA LEU A 151 10.06 3.91 -13.30
C LEU A 151 9.40 3.81 -14.68
N GLN A 152 9.86 4.63 -15.61
CA GLN A 152 9.50 4.57 -17.02
C GLN A 152 10.66 3.95 -17.80
N TYR A 153 10.37 2.90 -18.57
CA TYR A 153 11.32 2.28 -19.47
C TYR A 153 11.65 3.22 -20.65
N VAL A 154 12.93 3.39 -20.99
CA VAL A 154 13.37 4.44 -21.94
C VAL A 154 14.27 3.91 -23.06
N VAL A 155 14.47 2.61 -23.16
CA VAL A 155 15.29 2.00 -24.22
C VAL A 155 14.39 1.26 -25.23
N GLU A 156 14.93 0.94 -26.41
CA GLU A 156 14.22 0.14 -27.40
C GLU A 156 14.09 -1.32 -26.92
N GLY A 157 13.02 -1.99 -27.32
CA GLY A 157 12.66 -3.32 -26.89
C GLY A 157 11.49 -3.32 -25.91
N GLY A 158 11.19 -4.43 -25.30
CA GLY A 158 10.13 -4.58 -24.31
C GLY A 158 10.69 -4.63 -22.88
N GLU A 159 9.86 -4.28 -21.90
CA GLU A 159 10.16 -4.60 -20.50
C GLU A 159 10.03 -6.10 -20.25
N HIS A 160 11.02 -6.69 -19.58
CA HIS A 160 11.04 -8.08 -19.17
C HIS A 160 11.03 -8.16 -17.64
N PHE A 161 9.87 -8.52 -17.10
CA PHE A 161 9.69 -8.66 -15.66
C PHE A 161 10.00 -10.06 -15.17
N VAL A 162 10.59 -10.13 -13.97
CA VAL A 162 10.67 -11.37 -13.18
C VAL A 162 10.02 -11.16 -11.81
N ASP A 163 9.48 -12.22 -11.26
CA ASP A 163 8.97 -12.24 -9.89
C ASP A 163 10.06 -12.80 -8.97
N ALA A 164 10.68 -11.94 -8.18
CA ALA A 164 11.69 -12.30 -7.20
C ALA A 164 11.01 -12.64 -5.86
N GLU A 165 10.31 -13.77 -5.80
CA GLU A 165 9.47 -14.18 -4.66
C GLU A 165 10.21 -14.26 -3.33
N GLY A 166 11.51 -14.57 -3.36
CA GLY A 166 12.35 -14.62 -2.17
C GLY A 166 12.87 -13.28 -1.69
N VAL A 167 12.66 -12.20 -2.47
CA VAL A 167 13.01 -10.84 -2.07
C VAL A 167 11.86 -10.22 -1.30
N GLN A 168 12.13 -9.81 -0.07
CA GLN A 168 11.15 -9.16 0.79
C GLN A 168 11.71 -7.88 1.37
N LEU A 169 10.93 -6.80 1.24
CA LEU A 169 11.21 -5.47 1.76
C LEU A 169 10.13 -5.05 2.76
N ASP A 170 10.52 -4.60 3.92
CA ASP A 170 9.64 -4.13 4.99
C ASP A 170 9.77 -2.61 5.15
N HIS A 171 8.65 -1.91 5.26
CA HIS A 171 8.58 -0.47 5.43
C HIS A 171 8.23 -0.12 6.88
N HIS A 172 9.05 0.72 7.50
CA HIS A 172 8.92 1.17 8.88
C HIS A 172 8.92 2.70 8.94
N PRO A 173 7.82 3.35 8.53
CA PRO A 173 7.77 4.79 8.35
C PRO A 173 7.93 5.57 9.64
N ASP A 174 8.41 6.80 9.51
CA ASP A 174 8.33 7.78 10.58
C ASP A 174 6.88 8.30 10.70
N PRO A 175 6.18 8.03 11.81
CA PRO A 175 4.80 8.49 11.99
C PRO A 175 4.70 10.02 12.11
N GLU A 176 5.80 10.70 12.45
CA GLU A 176 5.84 12.17 12.59
C GLU A 176 6.17 12.88 11.27
N LYS A 177 6.56 12.16 10.22
CA LYS A 177 6.95 12.75 8.93
C LYS A 177 5.75 13.42 8.25
N SER A 178 5.84 14.73 8.07
CA SER A 178 4.79 15.52 7.44
C SER A 178 4.55 15.10 5.98
N ARG A 179 3.29 14.89 5.62
CA ARG A 179 2.83 14.63 4.24
C ARG A 179 2.26 15.90 3.56
N GLY A 180 2.49 17.07 4.15
CA GLY A 180 1.93 18.34 3.66
C GLY A 180 2.24 18.67 2.20
N GLN A 181 3.38 18.22 1.70
CA GLN A 181 3.85 18.45 0.32
C GLN A 181 3.12 17.61 -0.74
N TYR A 182 2.37 16.57 -0.36
CA TYR A 182 1.78 15.64 -1.34
C TYR A 182 0.69 16.29 -2.19
N LEU A 183 -0.24 17.05 -1.59
CA LEU A 183 -1.34 17.66 -2.33
C LEU A 183 -0.87 18.62 -3.42
N PRO A 184 0.01 19.62 -3.16
CA PRO A 184 0.52 20.48 -4.22
C PRO A 184 1.23 19.73 -5.35
N LEU A 185 1.95 18.66 -5.04
CA LEU A 185 2.64 17.84 -6.04
C LEU A 185 1.67 17.00 -6.86
N LEU A 186 0.58 16.48 -6.28
CA LEU A 186 -0.47 15.77 -7.01
C LEU A 186 -1.26 16.70 -7.93
N GLU A 187 -1.58 17.91 -7.47
CA GLU A 187 -2.19 18.94 -8.31
C GLU A 187 -1.28 19.33 -9.47
N LEU A 188 0.04 19.41 -9.23
CA LEU A 188 1.05 19.62 -10.27
C LEU A 188 1.07 18.44 -11.26
N ALA A 189 1.11 17.20 -10.78
CA ALA A 189 1.15 15.99 -11.59
C ALA A 189 -0.03 15.91 -12.57
N VAL A 190 -1.25 16.16 -12.07
CA VAL A 190 -2.47 16.16 -12.92
C VAL A 190 -2.46 17.30 -13.92
N ARG A 191 -1.86 18.46 -13.59
CA ARG A 191 -1.74 19.60 -14.50
C ARG A 191 -0.70 19.36 -15.59
N GLU A 192 0.43 18.72 -15.27
CA GLU A 192 1.50 18.39 -16.24
C GLU A 192 1.08 17.26 -17.17
N ASP A 193 0.38 16.25 -16.67
CA ASP A 193 -0.13 15.13 -17.46
C ASP A 193 -1.62 14.88 -17.15
N PRO A 194 -2.54 15.62 -17.79
CA PRO A 194 -3.98 15.46 -17.59
C PRO A 194 -4.53 14.10 -18.05
N GLN A 195 -3.76 13.34 -18.82
CA GLN A 195 -4.17 12.03 -19.33
C GLN A 195 -3.71 10.88 -18.41
N ASN A 196 -2.98 11.16 -17.35
CA ASN A 196 -2.53 10.18 -16.41
C ASN A 196 -3.65 9.86 -15.39
N ASP A 197 -4.30 8.71 -15.57
CA ASP A 197 -5.39 8.24 -14.73
C ASP A 197 -4.93 7.96 -13.29
N ARG A 198 -3.77 7.36 -13.14
CA ARG A 198 -3.18 7.08 -11.82
C ARG A 198 -2.96 8.35 -10.99
N ASN A 199 -2.41 9.42 -11.59
CA ASN A 199 -2.23 10.69 -10.90
C ASN A 199 -3.57 11.29 -10.46
N ARG A 200 -4.59 11.18 -11.29
CA ARG A 200 -5.94 11.65 -10.98
C ARG A 200 -6.59 10.84 -9.85
N HIS A 201 -6.42 9.50 -9.85
CA HIS A 201 -6.85 8.64 -8.77
C HIS A 201 -6.20 9.06 -7.43
N TYR A 202 -4.88 9.23 -7.40
CA TYR A 202 -4.16 9.64 -6.20
C TYR A 202 -4.55 11.03 -5.70
N LEU A 203 -4.78 11.99 -6.61
CA LEU A 203 -5.27 13.32 -6.24
C LEU A 203 -6.65 13.25 -5.57
N GLY A 204 -7.57 12.47 -6.13
CA GLY A 204 -8.89 12.26 -5.54
C GLY A 204 -8.83 11.60 -4.17
N ARG A 205 -7.94 10.61 -3.99
CA ARG A 205 -7.67 9.97 -2.70
C ARG A 205 -7.06 10.94 -1.68
N GLU A 206 -6.15 11.82 -2.10
CA GLU A 206 -5.55 12.80 -1.21
C GLU A 206 -6.60 13.83 -0.74
N TYR A 207 -7.49 14.29 -1.62
CA TYR A 207 -8.63 15.14 -1.21
C TYR A 207 -9.54 14.43 -0.20
N LEU A 208 -9.82 13.13 -0.37
CA LEU A 208 -10.56 12.33 0.62
C LEU A 208 -9.86 12.35 1.99
N PHE A 209 -8.55 12.10 2.05
CA PHE A 209 -7.80 12.08 3.31
C PHE A 209 -7.76 13.43 4.02
N ARG A 210 -7.91 14.52 3.27
CA ARG A 210 -7.98 15.89 3.79
C ARG A 210 -9.40 16.35 4.14
N GLY A 211 -10.41 15.52 3.94
CA GLY A 211 -11.79 15.88 4.19
C GLY A 211 -12.40 16.84 3.14
N GLU A 212 -11.74 17.02 2.00
CA GLU A 212 -12.23 17.86 0.90
C GLU A 212 -13.19 17.06 0.02
N TRP A 213 -14.31 16.61 0.63
CA TRP A 213 -15.22 15.59 0.08
C TRP A 213 -15.73 15.93 -1.32
N ALA A 214 -16.12 17.18 -1.57
CA ALA A 214 -16.65 17.59 -2.88
C ALA A 214 -15.58 17.50 -3.98
N LYS A 215 -14.36 17.98 -3.72
CA LYS A 215 -13.26 17.90 -4.67
C LYS A 215 -12.82 16.44 -4.91
N ALA A 216 -12.83 15.61 -3.86
CA ALA A 216 -12.55 14.18 -3.98
C ALA A 216 -13.53 13.51 -4.94
N ILE A 217 -14.84 13.74 -4.77
CA ILE A 217 -15.89 13.19 -5.65
C ILE A 217 -15.67 13.64 -7.10
N GLU A 218 -15.49 14.94 -7.33
CA GLU A 218 -15.28 15.49 -8.67
C GLU A 218 -14.06 14.86 -9.35
N THR A 219 -12.93 14.81 -8.64
CA THR A 219 -11.67 14.29 -9.15
C THR A 219 -11.76 12.80 -9.47
N LEU A 220 -12.37 12.00 -8.57
CA LEU A 220 -12.54 10.56 -8.75
C LEU A 220 -13.56 10.23 -9.84
N CYS A 221 -14.63 11.00 -9.99
CA CYS A 221 -15.54 10.88 -11.14
C CYS A 221 -14.80 11.19 -12.44
N GLY A 222 -13.94 12.21 -12.43
CA GLY A 222 -13.06 12.52 -13.56
C GLY A 222 -12.11 11.36 -13.91
N HIS A 223 -11.50 10.68 -12.90
CA HIS A 223 -10.71 9.46 -13.11
C HIS A 223 -11.54 8.37 -13.80
N LEU A 224 -12.73 8.05 -13.27
CA LEU A 224 -13.60 7.01 -13.83
C LEU A 224 -14.07 7.28 -15.26
N ALA A 225 -14.09 8.54 -15.68
CA ALA A 225 -14.44 8.93 -17.05
C ALA A 225 -13.28 8.86 -18.04
N MET A 226 -12.05 8.64 -17.58
CA MET A 226 -10.87 8.58 -18.45
C MET A 226 -10.82 7.25 -19.23
N PRO A 227 -10.59 7.27 -20.56
CA PRO A 227 -10.46 6.05 -21.35
C PRO A 227 -9.27 5.17 -20.92
N GLN A 228 -8.22 5.77 -20.36
CA GLN A 228 -7.01 5.09 -19.89
C GLN A 228 -7.22 4.36 -18.55
N ALA A 229 -8.19 4.78 -17.76
CA ALA A 229 -8.52 4.18 -16.47
C ALA A 229 -9.18 2.79 -16.65
N VAL A 230 -8.38 1.82 -17.07
CA VAL A 230 -8.87 0.46 -17.42
C VAL A 230 -8.64 -0.56 -16.28
N TRP A 231 -7.81 -0.24 -15.31
CA TRP A 231 -7.56 -1.15 -14.19
C TRP A 231 -8.74 -1.18 -13.24
N ARG A 232 -9.50 -2.28 -13.30
CA ARG A 232 -10.77 -2.44 -12.60
C ARG A 232 -10.66 -2.28 -11.08
N ASP A 233 -9.55 -2.73 -10.49
CA ASP A 233 -9.35 -2.64 -9.03
C ASP A 233 -9.19 -1.19 -8.58
N GLU A 234 -8.43 -0.37 -9.33
CA GLU A 234 -8.27 1.06 -9.04
C GLU A 234 -9.57 1.84 -9.29
N ARG A 235 -10.30 1.49 -10.34
CA ARG A 235 -11.64 2.04 -10.60
C ARG A 235 -12.60 1.72 -9.45
N CYS A 236 -12.59 0.47 -8.99
CA CYS A 236 -13.36 0.04 -7.81
C CYS A 236 -12.98 0.86 -6.56
N ALA A 237 -11.68 1.06 -6.32
CA ALA A 237 -11.22 1.89 -5.20
C ALA A 237 -11.72 3.34 -5.33
N SER A 238 -11.69 3.94 -6.52
CA SER A 238 -12.26 5.27 -6.77
C SER A 238 -13.76 5.32 -6.45
N MET A 239 -14.53 4.32 -6.84
CA MET A 239 -15.97 4.24 -6.54
C MET A 239 -16.23 4.12 -5.03
N ARG A 240 -15.44 3.33 -4.33
CA ARG A 240 -15.49 3.20 -2.86
C ARG A 240 -15.15 4.52 -2.18
N TYR A 241 -14.12 5.23 -2.63
CA TYR A 241 -13.73 6.53 -2.08
C TYR A 241 -14.80 7.59 -2.32
N ILE A 242 -15.48 7.58 -3.47
CA ILE A 242 -16.67 8.42 -3.71
C ILE A 242 -17.76 8.09 -2.70
N ALA A 243 -18.05 6.80 -2.46
CA ALA A 243 -19.03 6.39 -1.48
C ALA A 243 -18.68 6.85 -0.06
N ARG A 244 -17.40 6.75 0.35
CA ARG A 244 -16.92 7.28 1.64
C ARG A 244 -17.16 8.80 1.74
N CYS A 245 -16.85 9.56 0.70
CA CYS A 245 -17.11 11.01 0.67
C CYS A 245 -18.60 11.34 0.79
N LEU A 246 -19.45 10.62 0.05
CA LEU A 246 -20.90 10.82 0.08
C LEU A 246 -21.48 10.53 1.47
N ARG A 247 -20.99 9.51 2.16
CA ARG A 247 -21.36 9.21 3.55
C ARG A 247 -21.00 10.35 4.49
N HIS A 248 -19.81 10.95 4.36
CA HIS A 248 -19.44 12.12 5.15
C HIS A 248 -20.33 13.35 4.87
N LEU A 249 -20.92 13.42 3.68
CA LEU A 249 -21.89 14.44 3.30
C LEU A 249 -23.33 14.09 3.66
N GLY A 250 -23.60 12.96 4.32
CA GLY A 250 -24.95 12.49 4.69
C GLY A 250 -25.77 11.95 3.50
N ARG A 251 -25.13 11.66 2.36
CA ARG A 251 -25.77 11.21 1.10
C ARG A 251 -25.70 9.69 0.99
N GLU A 252 -26.31 8.97 1.94
CA GLU A 252 -26.16 7.53 2.09
C GLU A 252 -26.74 6.73 0.91
N ASP A 253 -27.89 7.14 0.35
CA ASP A 253 -28.51 6.46 -0.81
C ASP A 253 -27.59 6.49 -2.02
N GLU A 254 -26.92 7.62 -2.26
CA GLU A 254 -25.97 7.75 -3.34
C GLU A 254 -24.70 6.94 -3.07
N ALA A 255 -24.25 6.89 -1.81
CA ALA A 255 -23.13 6.04 -1.42
C ALA A 255 -23.43 4.57 -1.70
N ALA A 256 -24.65 4.09 -1.39
CA ALA A 256 -25.07 2.73 -1.70
C ALA A 256 -25.02 2.43 -3.20
N LEU A 257 -25.47 3.37 -4.05
CA LEU A 257 -25.38 3.21 -5.51
C LEU A 257 -23.93 3.09 -6.00
N TRP A 258 -23.01 3.87 -5.42
CA TRP A 258 -21.60 3.77 -5.77
C TRP A 258 -20.96 2.46 -5.29
N LEU A 259 -21.35 1.94 -4.13
CA LEU A 259 -20.90 0.64 -3.64
C LEU A 259 -21.42 -0.52 -4.50
N HIS A 260 -22.66 -0.45 -4.98
CA HIS A 260 -23.16 -1.41 -5.97
C HIS A 260 -22.34 -1.40 -7.26
N ARG A 261 -21.98 -0.21 -7.77
CA ARG A 261 -21.10 -0.07 -8.94
C ARG A 261 -19.71 -0.65 -8.67
N ALA A 262 -19.14 -0.40 -7.49
CA ALA A 262 -17.84 -0.92 -7.08
C ALA A 262 -17.83 -2.47 -7.05
N ILE A 263 -18.89 -3.09 -6.52
CA ILE A 263 -19.07 -4.55 -6.53
C ILE A 263 -19.14 -5.08 -7.97
N ALA A 264 -19.91 -4.42 -8.84
CA ALA A 264 -20.02 -4.82 -10.24
C ALA A 264 -18.69 -4.63 -11.01
N GLU A 265 -17.93 -3.58 -10.70
CA GLU A 265 -16.64 -3.31 -11.32
C GLU A 265 -15.60 -4.38 -10.96
N ALA A 266 -15.46 -4.73 -9.67
CA ALA A 266 -14.46 -5.69 -9.20
C ALA A 266 -15.05 -6.69 -8.18
N PRO A 267 -15.87 -7.66 -8.64
CA PRO A 267 -16.57 -8.60 -7.76
C PRO A 267 -15.62 -9.59 -7.05
N HIS A 268 -14.35 -9.61 -7.42
CA HIS A 268 -13.29 -10.41 -6.80
C HIS A 268 -12.59 -9.73 -5.63
N LEU A 269 -12.95 -8.49 -5.29
CA LEU A 269 -12.43 -7.76 -4.14
C LEU A 269 -13.40 -7.84 -2.95
N ARG A 270 -12.87 -8.01 -1.73
CA ARG A 270 -13.68 -8.01 -0.50
C ARG A 270 -14.17 -6.63 -0.08
N GLU A 271 -13.33 -5.65 -0.29
CA GLU A 271 -13.51 -4.29 0.21
C GLU A 271 -14.86 -3.66 -0.14
N PRO A 272 -15.36 -3.70 -1.40
CA PRO A 272 -16.63 -3.07 -1.73
C PRO A 272 -17.84 -3.73 -1.03
N TYR A 273 -17.80 -5.05 -0.82
CA TYR A 273 -18.85 -5.76 -0.07
C TYR A 273 -18.84 -5.36 1.41
N LEU A 274 -17.66 -5.23 2.01
CA LEU A 274 -17.53 -4.92 3.43
C LEU A 274 -17.85 -3.45 3.73
N GLU A 275 -17.52 -2.54 2.83
CA GLU A 275 -17.94 -1.14 2.96
C GLU A 275 -19.46 -1.01 2.80
N PHE A 276 -20.05 -1.85 1.96
CA PHE A 276 -21.51 -1.88 1.87
C PHE A 276 -22.13 -2.50 3.13
N ALA A 277 -21.55 -3.55 3.67
CA ALA A 277 -21.98 -4.13 4.95
C ALA A 277 -21.89 -3.10 6.09
N ASP A 278 -20.85 -2.26 6.15
CA ASP A 278 -20.75 -1.18 7.14
C ASP A 278 -21.84 -0.10 6.95
N LEU A 279 -22.21 0.21 5.73
CA LEU A 279 -23.34 1.10 5.45
C LEU A 279 -24.66 0.50 5.96
N LEU A 280 -24.95 -0.76 5.63
CA LEU A 280 -26.13 -1.50 6.08
C LEU A 280 -26.17 -1.68 7.60
N TYR A 281 -25.01 -1.90 8.23
CA TYR A 281 -24.86 -1.93 9.69
C TYR A 281 -25.38 -0.62 10.33
N ARG A 282 -25.02 0.54 9.81
CA ARG A 282 -25.50 1.84 10.31
C ARG A 282 -26.99 2.01 10.12
N GLN A 283 -27.55 1.43 9.06
CA GLN A 283 -28.97 1.41 8.79
C GLN A 283 -29.73 0.33 9.59
N LYS A 284 -29.00 -0.50 10.36
CA LYS A 284 -29.53 -1.64 11.12
C LYS A 284 -30.20 -2.71 10.25
N ASP A 285 -29.80 -2.80 8.97
CA ASP A 285 -30.19 -3.90 8.11
C ASP A 285 -29.28 -5.12 8.36
N TRP A 286 -29.61 -5.87 9.41
CA TRP A 286 -28.80 -7.00 9.85
C TRP A 286 -28.74 -8.13 8.82
N CYS A 287 -29.83 -8.37 8.10
CA CYS A 287 -29.87 -9.37 7.04
C CYS A 287 -28.98 -8.97 5.86
N GLY A 288 -29.01 -7.70 5.47
CA GLY A 288 -28.13 -7.15 4.45
C GLY A 288 -26.65 -7.23 4.85
N VAL A 289 -26.32 -6.94 6.12
CA VAL A 289 -24.95 -7.11 6.66
C VAL A 289 -24.48 -8.55 6.47
N ILE A 290 -25.28 -9.53 6.93
CA ILE A 290 -24.91 -10.95 6.83
C ILE A 290 -24.73 -11.37 5.37
N PHE A 291 -25.61 -10.92 4.47
CA PHE A 291 -25.51 -11.23 3.05
C PHE A 291 -24.22 -10.71 2.45
N MET A 292 -23.90 -9.43 2.67
CA MET A 292 -22.72 -8.78 2.08
C MET A 292 -21.42 -9.35 2.64
N VAL A 293 -21.34 -9.56 3.96
CA VAL A 293 -20.13 -10.14 4.57
C VAL A 293 -19.89 -11.56 4.09
N ASN A 294 -20.94 -12.40 4.01
CA ASN A 294 -20.78 -13.76 3.49
C ASN A 294 -20.33 -13.76 2.02
N ARG A 295 -20.80 -12.82 1.19
CA ARG A 295 -20.30 -12.65 -0.18
C ARG A 295 -18.80 -12.30 -0.19
N ALA A 296 -18.38 -11.39 0.68
CA ALA A 296 -16.96 -11.04 0.82
C ALA A 296 -16.11 -12.26 1.23
N LEU A 297 -16.56 -13.04 2.22
CA LEU A 297 -15.82 -14.19 2.74
C LEU A 297 -15.70 -15.37 1.76
N MET A 298 -16.57 -15.44 0.74
CA MET A 298 -16.39 -16.41 -0.36
C MET A 298 -15.15 -16.10 -1.22
N ILE A 299 -14.61 -14.89 -1.17
CA ILE A 299 -13.37 -14.52 -1.86
C ILE A 299 -12.21 -14.91 -0.96
N THR A 300 -11.47 -15.95 -1.32
CA THR A 300 -10.40 -16.52 -0.50
C THR A 300 -9.00 -16.06 -0.92
N GLU A 301 -8.83 -15.61 -2.15
CA GLU A 301 -7.56 -15.12 -2.66
C GLU A 301 -7.40 -13.62 -2.36
N ARG A 302 -6.37 -13.30 -1.58
CA ARG A 302 -6.04 -11.90 -1.26
C ARG A 302 -5.21 -11.30 -2.39
N PRO A 303 -5.72 -10.23 -3.07
CA PRO A 303 -4.95 -9.54 -4.09
C PRO A 303 -3.68 -8.91 -3.50
N ARG A 304 -2.56 -9.05 -4.22
CA ARG A 304 -1.28 -8.44 -3.83
C ARG A 304 -1.10 -7.09 -4.52
N THR A 305 -2.06 -6.19 -4.29
CA THR A 305 -2.06 -4.83 -4.84
C THR A 305 -2.16 -3.80 -3.71
N TYR A 306 -1.67 -2.59 -3.96
CA TYR A 306 -1.71 -1.50 -2.96
C TYR A 306 -3.15 -1.03 -2.62
N ILE A 307 -4.14 -1.49 -3.38
CA ILE A 307 -5.57 -1.18 -3.17
C ILE A 307 -6.19 -2.13 -2.14
N CYS A 308 -5.58 -3.30 -1.91
CA CYS A 308 -6.06 -4.28 -0.94
C CYS A 308 -5.88 -3.77 0.49
N GLU A 309 -6.98 -3.38 1.12
CA GLU A 309 -6.98 -2.81 2.47
C GLU A 309 -7.06 -3.91 3.55
N PRO A 310 -6.22 -3.83 4.62
CA PRO A 310 -6.13 -4.86 5.66
C PRO A 310 -7.45 -5.16 6.36
N PHE A 311 -8.34 -4.16 6.55
CA PHE A 311 -9.62 -4.35 7.25
C PHE A 311 -10.48 -5.47 6.63
N ALA A 312 -10.38 -5.66 5.32
CA ALA A 312 -11.16 -6.68 4.61
C ALA A 312 -10.67 -8.12 4.87
N TRP A 313 -9.49 -8.28 5.46
CA TRP A 313 -8.81 -9.57 5.65
C TRP A 313 -8.50 -9.88 7.12
N GLY A 314 -8.91 -9.01 8.04
CA GLY A 314 -8.75 -9.13 9.48
C GLY A 314 -10.03 -9.54 10.20
N SER A 315 -10.18 -9.04 11.43
CA SER A 315 -11.30 -9.31 12.33
C SER A 315 -12.63 -8.67 11.90
N PHE A 316 -12.57 -7.56 11.17
CA PHE A 316 -13.73 -6.72 10.86
C PHE A 316 -14.93 -7.46 10.21
N PRO A 317 -14.76 -8.36 9.20
CA PRO A 317 -15.87 -9.11 8.64
C PRO A 317 -16.61 -9.96 9.69
N TYR A 318 -15.87 -10.62 10.55
CA TYR A 318 -16.43 -11.51 11.57
C TYR A 318 -17.09 -10.73 12.72
N ASP A 319 -16.54 -9.56 13.06
CA ASP A 319 -17.15 -8.65 14.05
C ASP A 319 -18.50 -8.15 13.55
N LEU A 320 -18.62 -7.75 12.28
CA LEU A 320 -19.89 -7.36 11.66
C LEU A 320 -20.91 -8.51 11.69
N LEU A 321 -20.50 -9.75 11.37
CA LEU A 321 -21.39 -10.92 11.45
C LEU A 321 -21.84 -11.18 12.89
N SER A 322 -20.92 -11.11 13.85
CA SER A 322 -21.24 -11.31 15.27
C SER A 322 -22.33 -10.35 15.72
N ILE A 323 -22.16 -9.06 15.43
CA ILE A 323 -23.14 -8.03 15.81
C ILE A 323 -24.48 -8.26 15.10
N ALA A 324 -24.46 -8.57 13.80
CA ALA A 324 -25.68 -8.79 13.05
C ALA A 324 -26.47 -10.01 13.57
N TYR A 325 -25.80 -11.13 13.83
CA TYR A 325 -26.41 -12.31 14.42
C TYR A 325 -26.92 -12.06 15.84
N PHE A 326 -26.22 -11.28 16.65
CA PHE A 326 -26.68 -10.84 17.97
C PHE A 326 -28.04 -10.15 17.89
N HIS A 327 -28.16 -9.16 17.00
CA HIS A 327 -29.43 -8.41 16.84
C HIS A 327 -30.58 -9.24 16.28
N LEU A 328 -30.29 -10.37 15.62
CA LEU A 328 -31.30 -11.33 15.14
C LEU A 328 -31.60 -12.44 16.16
N GLY A 329 -31.02 -12.40 17.36
CA GLY A 329 -31.23 -13.43 18.40
C GLY A 329 -30.56 -14.78 18.08
N GLN A 330 -29.59 -14.79 17.14
CA GLN A 330 -28.87 -16.01 16.74
C GLN A 330 -27.56 -16.13 17.53
N TRP A 331 -27.68 -16.39 18.83
CA TRP A 331 -26.60 -16.29 19.82
C TRP A 331 -25.39 -17.19 19.52
N GLU A 332 -25.63 -18.44 19.09
CA GLU A 332 -24.55 -19.39 18.73
C GLU A 332 -23.73 -18.89 17.54
N SER A 333 -24.42 -18.38 16.50
CA SER A 333 -23.77 -17.80 15.33
C SER A 333 -23.02 -16.51 15.69
N ALA A 334 -23.58 -15.69 16.58
CA ALA A 334 -22.95 -14.49 17.08
C ALA A 334 -21.64 -14.80 17.82
N LEU A 335 -21.69 -15.75 18.78
CA LEU A 335 -20.50 -16.16 19.53
C LEU A 335 -19.43 -16.76 18.64
N LYS A 336 -19.78 -17.68 17.74
CA LYS A 336 -18.83 -18.28 16.80
C LYS A 336 -18.06 -17.22 15.98
N ASN A 337 -18.75 -16.18 15.52
CA ASN A 337 -18.11 -15.12 14.74
C ASN A 337 -17.32 -14.16 15.64
N ALA A 338 -17.76 -13.89 16.88
CA ALA A 338 -16.99 -13.11 17.84
C ALA A 338 -15.66 -13.80 18.18
N GLU A 339 -15.68 -15.11 18.43
CA GLU A 339 -14.48 -15.91 18.69
C GLU A 339 -13.51 -15.85 17.49
N LYS A 340 -14.04 -15.93 16.26
CA LYS A 340 -13.21 -15.81 15.06
C LYS A 340 -12.62 -14.41 14.89
N ALA A 341 -13.37 -13.36 15.21
CA ALA A 341 -12.85 -11.99 15.21
C ALA A 341 -11.74 -11.82 16.26
N LEU A 342 -11.95 -12.37 17.47
CA LEU A 342 -10.95 -12.32 18.55
C LEU A 342 -9.67 -13.11 18.20
N GLU A 343 -9.80 -14.29 17.58
CA GLU A 343 -8.63 -15.05 17.07
C GLU A 343 -7.75 -14.20 16.14
N LEU A 344 -8.39 -13.37 15.31
CA LEU A 344 -7.68 -12.50 14.36
C LEU A 344 -7.17 -11.19 14.96
N ALA A 345 -7.68 -10.78 16.12
CA ALA A 345 -7.25 -9.60 16.86
C ALA A 345 -7.31 -9.86 18.39
N PRO A 346 -6.39 -10.69 18.92
CA PRO A 346 -6.47 -11.18 20.32
C PRO A 346 -6.32 -10.07 21.35
N ASP A 347 -5.67 -8.97 21.02
CA ASP A 347 -5.42 -7.84 21.93
C ASP A 347 -6.53 -6.78 21.90
N ASP A 348 -7.56 -6.94 21.07
CA ASP A 348 -8.71 -6.03 21.01
C ASP A 348 -9.64 -6.28 22.21
N THR A 349 -9.58 -5.39 23.20
CA THR A 349 -10.37 -5.48 24.43
C THR A 349 -11.87 -5.48 24.16
N ARG A 350 -12.35 -4.74 23.16
CA ARG A 350 -13.76 -4.72 22.78
C ARG A 350 -14.22 -6.09 22.26
N LEU A 351 -13.40 -6.77 21.48
CA LEU A 351 -13.72 -8.12 21.00
C LEU A 351 -13.69 -9.14 22.13
N GLN A 352 -12.78 -9.02 23.09
CA GLN A 352 -12.74 -9.84 24.30
C GLN A 352 -14.04 -9.68 25.12
N GLU A 353 -14.45 -8.43 25.36
CA GLU A 353 -15.70 -8.11 26.07
C GLU A 353 -16.95 -8.64 25.33
N ASN A 354 -17.00 -8.47 24.01
CA ASN A 354 -18.09 -8.99 23.19
C ASN A 354 -18.21 -10.53 23.27
N CYS A 355 -17.09 -11.25 23.21
CA CYS A 355 -17.08 -12.70 23.36
C CYS A 355 -17.60 -13.12 24.74
N ALA A 356 -17.13 -12.47 25.82
CA ALA A 356 -17.57 -12.78 27.18
C ALA A 356 -19.09 -12.55 27.36
N LEU A 357 -19.60 -11.42 26.86
CA LEU A 357 -21.03 -11.09 26.90
C LEU A 357 -21.87 -12.13 26.16
N LEU A 358 -21.46 -12.53 24.95
CA LEU A 358 -22.18 -13.52 24.14
C LEU A 358 -22.15 -14.92 24.78
N ALA A 359 -21.02 -15.33 25.35
CA ALA A 359 -20.91 -16.60 26.08
C ALA A 359 -21.86 -16.65 27.30
N GLN A 360 -21.92 -15.55 28.06
CA GLN A 360 -22.86 -15.43 29.18
C GLN A 360 -24.31 -15.53 28.71
N LYS A 361 -24.65 -14.78 27.63
CA LYS A 361 -26.01 -14.76 27.07
C LYS A 361 -26.46 -16.13 26.63
N LEU A 362 -25.61 -16.90 25.94
CA LEU A 362 -25.92 -18.27 25.52
C LEU A 362 -26.11 -19.22 26.69
N GLN A 363 -25.37 -19.05 27.80
CA GLN A 363 -25.58 -19.83 29.01
C GLN A 363 -26.94 -19.54 29.71
N GLU A 364 -27.36 -18.28 29.70
CA GLU A 364 -28.66 -17.86 30.23
C GLU A 364 -29.81 -18.50 29.45
N GLU A 365 -29.73 -18.46 28.12
CA GLU A 365 -30.74 -19.06 27.22
C GLU A 365 -30.82 -20.61 27.36
N SER A 366 -29.68 -21.28 27.58
CA SER A 366 -29.61 -22.74 27.75
C SER A 366 -30.20 -23.21 29.08
N ARG A 367 -30.56 -22.31 30.01
CA ARG A 367 -31.16 -22.61 31.32
C ARG A 367 -32.68 -22.44 31.33
N ILE A 368 -33.24 -21.87 30.27
CA ILE A 368 -34.69 -21.68 30.07
C ILE A 368 -35.22 -22.84 29.23
#